data_4fd5770933ddb1e9b19185482a20080c
#
_entry.id   4fd5770933ddb1e9b19185482a20080c
#
_cell.length_a   1.000
_cell.length_b   1.000
_cell.length_c   1.000
_cell.angle_alpha   90.00
_cell.angle_beta   90.00
_cell.angle_gamma   90.00
#
_symmetry.space_group_name_H-M   'P 1'
#
loop_
_entity.id
_entity.type
_entity.pdbx_description
1 polymer ?
#
loop_
_entity_poly.entity_id
_entity_poly.type
_entity_poly.pdbx_seq_one_letter_code
_entity_poly.pdbx_strand_id
1 'polypeptide(L)'
;MNLAVPLLNKEFVSPLGFFEKCSILDDMPVAYCVIELVFDENGHGVDFISRYCNKYMEIVEGIPVEEMLNRSFYEVFKNGDKKWLISYADVALNGSQRTLRDYSLEIDKNLTIHCYQPEPGYCACVLVPEEA
;
A
#
# COMPACT_ATOMS: atom_id res chain seq x y z
N MET A 1 8.73 22.85 -9.53
CA MET A 1 9.01 22.09 -9.58
C MET A 1 8.29 21.22 -9.68
N ASN A 2 8.10 20.66 -10.08
CA ASN A 2 7.43 19.85 -10.18
C ASN A 2 7.88 18.73 -9.88
N LEU A 3 7.76 18.37 -9.22
CA LEU A 3 8.19 17.37 -8.84
C LEU A 3 7.68 16.33 -9.27
N ALA A 4 6.92 16.35 -9.68
CA ALA A 4 6.36 15.31 -10.00
C ALA A 4 6.85 14.68 -10.96
N VAL A 5 7.28 14.39 -11.22
CA VAL A 5 7.62 13.91 -12.07
C VAL A 5 7.69 12.85 -12.27
N PRO A 6 7.40 12.24 -12.47
CA PRO A 6 7.31 11.18 -12.55
C PRO A 6 7.70 10.37 -13.10
N LEU A 7 7.70 9.95 -13.00
CA LEU A 7 7.95 9.28 -13.29
C LEU A 7 8.22 8.36 -13.55
N LEU A 8 8.09 7.77 -13.60
CA LEU A 8 8.37 6.92 -13.61
C LEU A 8 9.00 6.47 -14.25
N ASN A 9 9.14 6.42 -14.61
CA ASN A 9 9.81 6.00 -15.11
C ASN A 9 10.70 6.00 -14.72
N LYS A 10 10.56 6.19 -15.19
CA LYS A 10 11.50 6.31 -14.84
C LYS A 10 11.55 6.18 -13.55
N GLU A 11 12.35 6.39 -13.00
CA GLU A 11 12.25 6.16 -11.69
C GLU A 11 11.22 6.99 -11.07
N PHE A 12 10.44 6.42 -10.17
CA PHE A 12 9.49 7.18 -9.38
C PHE A 12 10.28 8.00 -8.36
N VAL A 13 9.96 9.28 -8.28
CA VAL A 13 10.55 10.14 -7.26
C VAL A 13 9.42 10.60 -6.36
N SER A 14 9.43 10.14 -5.12
CA SER A 14 8.37 10.48 -4.18
C SER A 14 8.48 11.94 -3.78
N PRO A 15 7.38 12.70 -3.86
CA PRO A 15 7.40 14.08 -3.42
C PRO A 15 7.74 14.24 -1.95
N LEU A 16 7.46 13.24 -1.14
CA LEU A 16 7.75 13.28 0.30
C LEU A 16 9.06 12.63 0.65
N GLY A 17 9.78 12.08 -0.34
CA GLY A 17 10.98 11.32 -0.03
C GLY A 17 10.65 10.07 0.75
N PHE A 18 9.64 9.32 0.31
CA PHE A 18 9.18 8.15 1.05
C PHE A 18 10.29 7.15 1.33
N PHE A 19 11.18 6.94 0.36
CA PHE A 19 12.22 5.94 0.55
C PHE A 19 13.16 6.35 1.68
N GLU A 20 13.50 7.64 1.74
CA GLU A 20 14.37 8.12 2.81
C GLU A 20 13.67 8.12 4.16
N LYS A 21 12.41 8.56 4.18
CA LYS A 21 11.67 8.61 5.43
C LYS A 21 11.34 7.24 5.96
N CYS A 22 11.10 6.31 5.06
CA CYS A 22 10.67 4.96 5.45
C CYS A 22 11.82 4.02 5.71
N SER A 23 13.05 4.40 5.37
CA SER A 23 14.17 3.47 5.52
C SER A 23 14.36 2.97 6.94
N ILE A 24 13.97 3.77 7.94
CA ILE A 24 14.05 3.33 9.32
C ILE A 24 13.05 2.21 9.62
N LEU A 25 12.10 1.98 8.74
CA LEU A 25 11.08 0.96 8.92
C LEU A 25 11.43 -0.35 8.22
N ASP A 26 12.58 -0.37 7.49
CA ASP A 26 12.93 -1.53 6.67
C ASP A 26 13.02 -2.82 7.47
N ASP A 27 13.56 -2.75 8.67
CA ASP A 27 13.78 -3.94 9.48
C ASP A 27 12.81 -4.05 10.64
N MET A 28 11.75 -3.24 10.65
CA MET A 28 10.75 -3.31 11.69
C MET A 28 10.03 -4.66 11.65
N PRO A 29 9.83 -5.30 12.81
CA PRO A 29 9.21 -6.63 12.81
C PRO A 29 7.68 -6.58 12.73
N VAL A 30 7.17 -5.77 11.83
CA VAL A 30 5.75 -5.73 11.49
C VAL A 30 5.67 -5.23 10.06
N ALA A 31 4.70 -5.76 9.30
CA ALA A 31 4.58 -5.39 7.89
C ALA A 31 4.07 -3.96 7.76
N TYR A 32 4.75 -3.16 6.95
CA TYR A 32 4.41 -1.77 6.70
C TYR A 32 4.59 -1.47 5.22
N CYS A 33 3.60 -0.83 4.63
CA CYS A 33 3.71 -0.41 3.24
C CYS A 33 3.02 0.93 3.05
N VAL A 34 3.41 1.61 1.97
CA VAL A 34 2.75 2.83 1.51
C VAL A 34 2.27 2.56 0.10
N ILE A 35 0.99 2.76 -0.11
CA ILE A 35 0.38 2.52 -1.42
C ILE A 35 -0.15 3.82 -1.98
N GLU A 36 -0.08 3.94 -3.30
CA GLU A 36 -0.67 5.06 -4.02
C GLU A 36 -1.93 4.57 -4.69
N LEU A 37 -3.05 5.23 -4.45
CA LEU A 37 -4.33 4.84 -5.03
C LEU A 37 -4.41 5.26 -6.49
N VAL A 38 -5.02 4.43 -7.31
CA VAL A 38 -5.30 4.72 -8.70
C VAL A 38 -6.79 4.95 -8.82
N PHE A 39 -7.17 6.09 -9.40
CA PHE A 39 -8.58 6.49 -9.51
C PHE A 39 -8.98 6.50 -10.97
N ASP A 40 -10.25 6.17 -11.21
CA ASP A 40 -10.81 6.31 -12.55
C ASP A 40 -11.24 7.77 -12.77
N GLU A 41 -11.81 8.05 -13.94
CA GLU A 41 -12.18 9.42 -14.28
C GLU A 41 -13.31 9.96 -13.40
N ASN A 42 -14.01 9.09 -12.70
CA ASN A 42 -15.08 9.49 -11.79
C ASN A 42 -14.62 9.60 -10.34
N GLY A 43 -13.33 9.41 -10.09
CA GLY A 43 -12.79 9.55 -8.76
C GLY A 43 -12.96 8.33 -7.88
N HIS A 44 -13.30 7.18 -8.47
CA HIS A 44 -13.40 5.94 -7.70
C HIS A 44 -12.07 5.22 -7.68
N GLY A 45 -11.71 4.67 -6.53
CA GLY A 45 -10.49 3.88 -6.43
C GLY A 45 -10.67 2.56 -7.15
N VAL A 46 -9.76 2.26 -8.08
CA VAL A 46 -9.86 1.04 -8.89
C VAL A 46 -8.67 0.13 -8.72
N ASP A 47 -7.57 0.63 -8.17
CA ASP A 47 -6.36 -0.16 -7.98
C ASP A 47 -5.44 0.60 -7.04
N PHE A 48 -4.33 -0.02 -6.67
CA PHE A 48 -3.28 0.72 -5.95
C PHE A 48 -1.93 0.12 -6.30
N ILE A 49 -0.91 0.96 -6.11
CA ILE A 49 0.47 0.62 -6.45
C ILE A 49 1.30 0.72 -5.18
N SER A 50 2.06 -0.31 -4.87
CA SER A 50 2.93 -0.29 -3.69
C SER A 50 4.15 0.58 -3.99
N ARG A 51 4.30 1.66 -3.23
CA ARG A 51 5.43 2.56 -3.40
C ARG A 51 6.53 2.33 -2.39
N TYR A 52 6.20 1.74 -1.26
CA TYR A 52 7.18 1.31 -0.27
C TYR A 52 6.66 0.07 0.43
N CYS A 53 7.54 -0.89 0.64
CA CYS A 53 7.26 -2.08 1.45
C CYS A 53 8.50 -2.38 2.27
N ASN A 54 8.31 -2.61 3.58
CA ASN A 54 9.46 -3.04 4.37
C ASN A 54 9.66 -4.55 4.20
N LYS A 55 10.73 -5.06 4.78
CA LYS A 55 11.07 -6.48 4.56
C LYS A 55 10.05 -7.43 5.13
N TYR A 56 9.41 -7.04 6.22
CA TYR A 56 8.43 -7.91 6.85
C TYR A 56 7.21 -8.14 5.97
N MET A 57 6.97 -7.25 4.99
CA MET A 57 5.90 -7.47 4.03
C MET A 57 6.10 -8.77 3.25
N GLU A 58 7.34 -9.16 2.99
CA GLU A 58 7.59 -10.44 2.31
C GLU A 58 7.07 -11.62 3.10
N ILE A 59 7.19 -11.53 4.42
CA ILE A 59 6.72 -12.61 5.29
C ILE A 59 5.19 -12.69 5.26
N VAL A 60 4.54 -11.54 5.33
CA VAL A 60 3.08 -11.51 5.38
C VAL A 60 2.46 -11.83 4.02
N GLU A 61 2.99 -11.23 2.95
CA GLU A 61 2.40 -11.37 1.61
C GLU A 61 2.89 -12.61 0.89
N GLY A 62 4.05 -13.14 1.27
CA GLY A 62 4.55 -14.39 0.70
C GLY A 62 5.28 -14.23 -0.61
N ILE A 63 5.62 -13.01 -1.03
CA ILE A 63 6.41 -12.78 -2.23
C ILE A 63 7.45 -11.71 -1.95
N PRO A 64 8.53 -11.68 -2.73
CA PRO A 64 9.59 -10.69 -2.52
C PRO A 64 9.10 -9.27 -2.72
N VAL A 65 9.67 -8.34 -1.96
CA VAL A 65 9.30 -6.93 -2.04
C VAL A 65 9.49 -6.41 -3.46
N GLU A 66 10.56 -6.81 -4.14
CA GLU A 66 10.83 -6.29 -5.47
C GLU A 66 9.79 -6.73 -6.50
N GLU A 67 8.99 -7.75 -6.18
CA GLU A 67 7.90 -8.14 -7.06
C GLU A 67 6.61 -7.37 -6.77
N MET A 68 6.58 -6.64 -5.67
CA MET A 68 5.43 -5.83 -5.32
C MET A 68 5.64 -4.36 -5.62
N LEU A 69 6.88 -3.88 -5.47
CA LEU A 69 7.17 -2.45 -5.58
C LEU A 69 6.89 -1.92 -6.96
N ASN A 70 6.19 -0.80 -7.00
CA ASN A 70 5.87 -0.05 -8.22
C ASN A 70 5.05 -0.86 -9.20
N ARG A 71 4.29 -1.82 -8.69
CA ARG A 71 3.39 -2.62 -9.50
C ARG A 71 1.97 -2.50 -8.97
N SER A 72 1.03 -2.62 -9.89
CA SER A 72 -0.38 -2.64 -9.54
C SER A 72 -0.67 -3.86 -8.68
N PHE A 73 -1.42 -3.65 -7.59
CA PHE A 73 -1.76 -4.74 -6.69
C PHE A 73 -2.48 -5.87 -7.44
N TYR A 74 -3.41 -5.50 -8.32
CA TYR A 74 -4.23 -6.52 -9.01
C TYR A 74 -3.50 -7.16 -10.18
N GLU A 75 -2.33 -6.66 -10.57
CA GLU A 75 -1.46 -7.40 -11.46
C GLU A 75 -0.70 -8.48 -10.70
N VAL A 76 -0.32 -8.19 -9.46
CA VAL A 76 0.46 -9.12 -8.65
C VAL A 76 -0.47 -10.17 -8.03
N PHE A 77 -1.60 -9.72 -7.50
CA PHE A 77 -2.56 -10.62 -6.85
C PHE A 77 -3.84 -10.62 -7.67
N LYS A 78 -3.91 -11.48 -8.67
CA LYS A 78 -5.02 -11.46 -9.61
C LYS A 78 -6.34 -11.88 -8.99
N ASN A 79 -6.28 -12.62 -7.88
CA ASN A 79 -7.48 -13.00 -7.16
C ASN A 79 -7.78 -12.05 -5.99
N GLY A 80 -7.13 -10.88 -5.96
CA GLY A 80 -7.31 -9.95 -4.86
C GLY A 80 -8.74 -9.45 -4.74
N ASP A 81 -9.16 -9.29 -3.49
CA ASP A 81 -10.50 -8.83 -3.20
C ASP A 81 -10.55 -7.32 -3.30
N LYS A 82 -11.58 -6.83 -3.98
CA LYS A 82 -11.73 -5.38 -4.17
C LYS A 82 -12.29 -4.67 -2.94
N LYS A 83 -12.66 -5.41 -1.91
CA LYS A 83 -13.25 -4.80 -0.71
C LYS A 83 -12.32 -3.79 -0.03
N TRP A 84 -11.01 -3.99 -0.17
CA TRP A 84 -10.05 -3.10 0.47
C TRP A 84 -10.02 -1.72 -0.17
N LEU A 85 -10.40 -1.63 -1.46
CA LEU A 85 -10.28 -0.38 -2.20
C LEU A 85 -11.10 0.75 -1.62
N ILE A 86 -12.31 0.45 -1.14
CA ILE A 86 -13.18 1.49 -0.60
C ILE A 86 -12.52 2.15 0.60
N SER A 87 -11.99 1.34 1.51
CA SER A 87 -11.37 1.88 2.72
C SER A 87 -10.07 2.61 2.41
N TYR A 88 -9.24 2.03 1.55
CA TYR A 88 -7.97 2.66 1.19
C TYR A 88 -8.20 3.98 0.47
N ALA A 89 -9.20 4.02 -0.43
CA ALA A 89 -9.51 5.25 -1.14
C ALA A 89 -10.00 6.33 -0.19
N ASP A 90 -10.81 5.96 0.78
CA ASP A 90 -11.28 6.92 1.78
C ASP A 90 -10.11 7.53 2.55
N VAL A 91 -9.17 6.68 2.98
CA VAL A 91 -8.00 7.17 3.69
C VAL A 91 -7.17 8.09 2.80
N ALA A 92 -6.95 7.69 1.55
CA ALA A 92 -6.10 8.45 0.63
C ALA A 92 -6.71 9.79 0.23
N LEU A 93 -8.04 9.84 0.13
CA LEU A 93 -8.72 11.06 -0.31
C LEU A 93 -9.07 11.98 0.84
N ASN A 94 -9.49 11.42 1.96
CA ASN A 94 -10.10 12.22 3.02
C ASN A 94 -9.25 12.33 4.27
N GLY A 95 -8.13 11.60 4.34
CA GLY A 95 -7.25 11.66 5.49
C GLY A 95 -7.77 10.91 6.70
N SER A 96 -8.73 10.02 6.51
CA SER A 96 -9.28 9.22 7.61
C SER A 96 -8.22 8.25 8.13
N GLN A 97 -8.34 7.91 9.40
CA GLN A 97 -7.59 6.79 9.94
C GLN A 97 -8.57 5.64 10.12
N ARG A 98 -8.16 4.46 9.73
CA ARG A 98 -9.04 3.29 9.80
C ARG A 98 -8.29 2.08 10.32
N THR A 99 -9.02 1.24 11.02
CA THR A 99 -8.54 -0.07 11.41
C THR A 99 -9.50 -1.09 10.79
N LEU A 100 -8.97 -1.94 9.93
CA LEU A 100 -9.76 -2.93 9.20
C LEU A 100 -9.41 -4.30 9.74
N ARG A 101 -10.42 -5.15 9.92
CA ARG A 101 -10.19 -6.54 10.31
C ARG A 101 -11.00 -7.40 9.38
N ASP A 102 -10.31 -8.18 8.56
CA ASP A 102 -10.99 -9.02 7.61
C ASP A 102 -10.05 -10.07 7.08
N TYR A 103 -10.62 -11.02 6.40
CA TYR A 103 -9.87 -12.09 5.74
C TYR A 103 -9.33 -11.58 4.41
N SER A 104 -8.07 -11.88 4.16
CA SER A 104 -7.43 -11.52 2.90
C SER A 104 -7.38 -12.78 2.04
N LEU A 105 -8.15 -12.78 0.97
CA LEU A 105 -8.24 -13.95 0.10
C LEU A 105 -6.93 -14.22 -0.62
N GLU A 106 -6.23 -13.18 -1.03
CA GLU A 106 -5.02 -13.34 -1.84
C GLU A 106 -3.88 -13.98 -1.07
N ILE A 107 -3.85 -13.85 0.26
CA ILE A 107 -2.78 -14.45 1.06
C ILE A 107 -3.32 -15.45 2.09
N ASP A 108 -4.62 -15.68 2.09
CA ASP A 108 -5.26 -16.69 2.95
C ASP A 108 -4.94 -16.45 4.43
N LYS A 109 -5.15 -15.22 4.88
CA LYS A 109 -4.91 -14.84 6.27
C LYS A 109 -5.95 -13.86 6.72
N ASN A 110 -6.30 -13.92 8.01
CA ASN A 110 -7.07 -12.84 8.63
C ASN A 110 -6.09 -11.77 9.04
N LEU A 111 -6.42 -10.53 8.69
CA LEU A 111 -5.53 -9.40 8.92
C LEU A 111 -6.22 -8.32 9.72
N THR A 112 -5.45 -7.66 10.57
CA THR A 112 -5.81 -6.35 11.09
C THR A 112 -4.90 -5.37 10.38
N ILE A 113 -5.48 -4.37 9.74
CA ILE A 113 -4.73 -3.39 8.96
C ILE A 113 -5.04 -2.01 9.52
N HIS A 114 -3.99 -1.34 9.98
CA HIS A 114 -4.12 0.04 10.46
C HIS A 114 -3.69 0.96 9.33
N CYS A 115 -4.55 1.89 8.96
CA CYS A 115 -4.33 2.75 7.81
C CYS A 115 -4.37 4.21 8.21
N TYR A 116 -3.50 5.02 7.58
CA TYR A 116 -3.54 6.46 7.72
C TYR A 116 -3.01 7.09 6.44
N GLN A 117 -3.28 8.39 6.27
CA GLN A 117 -2.85 9.11 5.07
C GLN A 117 -1.51 9.80 5.34
N PRO A 118 -0.41 9.32 4.72
CA PRO A 118 0.86 10.04 4.86
C PRO A 118 0.90 11.29 4.00
N GLU A 119 0.16 11.27 2.89
CA GLU A 119 0.05 12.38 1.96
C GLU A 119 -1.21 12.15 1.14
N PRO A 120 -1.89 13.21 0.65
CA PRO A 120 -3.08 13.00 -0.18
C PRO A 120 -2.80 12.09 -1.37
N GLY A 121 -3.69 11.16 -1.59
CA GLY A 121 -3.55 10.17 -2.65
C GLY A 121 -2.85 8.89 -2.23
N TYR A 122 -2.28 8.87 -1.02
CA TYR A 122 -1.54 7.72 -0.52
C TYR A 122 -2.16 7.18 0.76
N CYS A 123 -1.96 5.91 0.98
CA CYS A 123 -2.41 5.23 2.20
C CYS A 123 -1.26 4.41 2.76
N ALA A 124 -0.91 4.65 3.99
CA ALA A 124 0.09 3.84 4.69
C ALA A 124 -0.64 2.76 5.47
N CYS A 125 -0.12 1.54 5.44
CA CYS A 125 -0.78 0.39 6.05
C CYS A 125 0.19 -0.39 6.92
N VAL A 126 -0.26 -0.71 8.13
CA VAL A 126 0.43 -1.65 9.00
C VAL A 126 -0.42 -2.92 9.01
N LEU A 127 0.15 -4.04 8.56
CA LEU A 127 -0.58 -5.30 8.44
C LEU A 127 -0.16 -6.24 9.55
N VAL A 128 -1.14 -6.68 10.33
CA VAL A 128 -0.89 -7.59 11.44
C VAL A 128 -1.72 -8.85 11.22
N PRO A 129 -1.08 -9.97 10.82
CA PRO A 129 -1.84 -11.22 10.70
C PRO A 129 -2.32 -11.68 12.07
N GLU A 130 -3.55 -12.18 12.10
CA GLU A 130 -4.09 -12.73 13.33
C GLU A 130 -3.60 -14.16 13.46
N GLU A 131 -3.29 -14.53 14.68
CA GLU A 131 -2.89 -15.90 14.94
C GLU A 131 -4.11 -16.78 15.07
N ALA A 132 -3.97 -18.00 14.60
CA ALA A 132 -5.07 -18.94 14.61
C ALA A 132 -5.47 -19.34 16.02
#